data_89b04d5d727d7a456b0c79624d08ff02
#
_entry.id   89b04d5d727d7a456b0c79624d08ff02
#
_cell.length_a   1.000
_cell.length_b   1.000
_cell.length_c   1.000
_cell.angle_alpha   90.00
_cell.angle_beta   90.00
_cell.angle_gamma   90.00
#
_symmetry.space_group_name_H-M   'P 1'
#
loop_
_entity.id
_entity.type
_entity.pdbx_description
1 polymer ?
#
loop_
_entity_poly.entity_id
_entity_poly.type
_entity_poly.pdbx_seq_one_letter_code
_entity_poly.pdbx_strand_id
1 'polypeptide(L)'
;AYEIRNCDWSSDVCSSDLLPSRDLIADSVEYMVNAHCADAIVCISNCDKITPGMLMAALRINIPVVFVSGGPMEAGKVNWNNEIKKLDLVDAIVVGADSKVSDKNSEEIERSACPTCGSCSGMFTANSMNCLTEALGLSLPGNGSTLATHAARKKLFQEAGRLIVDLAKRYYEKD
;
A
#
# COMPACT_ATOMS: atom_id res chain seq x y z
N ALA A 1 28.07 2.04 5.43
CA ALA A 1 27.16 3.18 5.57
C ALA A 1 26.93 3.72 4.19
N TYR A 2 25.79 3.44 3.61
CA TYR A 2 25.39 4.13 2.39
C TYR A 2 25.03 5.55 2.80
N GLU A 3 25.82 6.49 2.32
CA GLU A 3 25.48 7.90 2.34
C GLU A 3 24.17 8.01 1.54
N ILE A 4 23.07 8.21 2.25
CA ILE A 4 21.83 8.69 1.62
C ILE A 4 22.17 10.15 1.25
N ARG A 5 22.82 10.34 0.12
CA ARG A 5 22.91 11.67 -0.50
C ARG A 5 21.48 12.13 -0.66
N ASN A 6 21.26 13.43 -0.46
CA ASN A 6 20.02 14.13 -0.80
C ASN A 6 19.50 13.52 -2.08
N CYS A 7 18.69 12.49 -1.89
CA CYS A 7 18.37 11.60 -2.96
C CYS A 7 17.51 12.38 -3.90
N ASP A 8 17.89 12.29 -5.07
CA ASP A 8 17.00 12.07 -6.17
C ASP A 8 15.93 11.03 -5.79
N TRP A 9 15.08 11.41 -4.86
CA TRP A 9 13.74 10.88 -4.73
C TRP A 9 12.94 11.38 -5.94
N SER A 10 13.67 11.67 -7.02
CA SER A 10 13.07 11.90 -8.30
C SER A 10 12.27 10.65 -8.62
N SER A 11 11.10 10.83 -9.14
CA SER A 11 10.20 9.79 -9.63
C SER A 11 10.92 8.71 -10.44
N ASP A 12 12.08 9.02 -11.00
CA ASP A 12 12.88 8.15 -11.85
C ASP A 12 13.58 7.02 -11.10
N VAL A 13 14.21 7.27 -9.94
CA VAL A 13 14.85 6.21 -9.14
C VAL A 13 13.79 5.28 -8.58
N CYS A 14 12.67 5.80 -8.10
CA CYS A 14 11.62 4.99 -7.53
C CYS A 14 10.83 4.22 -8.61
N SER A 15 10.66 4.79 -9.79
CA SER A 15 9.85 4.18 -10.86
C SER A 15 10.66 3.31 -11.80
N SER A 16 11.85 3.71 -12.24
CA SER A 16 12.64 2.95 -13.21
C SER A 16 13.46 1.83 -12.58
N ASP A 17 14.18 2.12 -11.49
CA ASP A 17 15.12 1.16 -10.91
C ASP A 17 14.44 0.13 -10.00
N LEU A 18 13.30 0.47 -9.38
CA LEU A 18 12.55 -0.43 -8.52
C LEU A 18 11.40 -1.14 -9.22
N LEU A 19 11.02 -0.78 -10.45
CA LEU A 19 9.96 -1.47 -11.20
C LEU A 19 10.21 -2.97 -11.34
N PRO A 20 11.45 -3.44 -11.63
CA PRO A 20 11.73 -4.88 -11.69
C PRO A 20 11.45 -5.63 -10.39
N SER A 21 11.38 -4.95 -9.25
CA SER A 21 11.02 -5.57 -7.98
C SER A 21 9.60 -6.14 -7.97
N ARG A 22 8.71 -5.67 -8.84
CA ARG A 22 7.36 -6.23 -9.02
C ARG A 22 7.42 -7.67 -9.53
N ASP A 23 8.32 -7.96 -10.46
CA ASP A 23 8.55 -9.31 -10.97
C ASP A 23 9.11 -10.21 -9.88
N LEU A 24 10.11 -9.73 -9.13
CA LEU A 24 10.69 -10.47 -8.01
C LEU A 24 9.63 -10.80 -6.93
N ILE A 25 8.74 -9.86 -6.63
CA ILE A 25 7.64 -10.07 -5.69
C ILE A 25 6.68 -11.12 -6.25
N ALA A 26 6.32 -11.02 -7.53
CA ALA A 26 5.46 -11.99 -8.19
C ALA A 26 6.06 -13.40 -8.16
N ASP A 27 7.33 -13.54 -8.52
CA ASP A 27 8.06 -14.81 -8.49
C ASP A 27 8.13 -15.39 -7.07
N SER A 28 8.37 -14.54 -6.07
CA SER A 28 8.43 -14.95 -4.66
C SER A 28 7.08 -15.49 -4.16
N VAL A 29 5.99 -14.81 -4.49
CA VAL A 29 4.63 -15.26 -4.13
C VAL A 29 4.29 -16.56 -4.83
N GLU A 30 4.53 -16.65 -6.14
CA GLU A 30 4.28 -17.85 -6.94
C GLU A 30 5.07 -19.05 -6.40
N TYR A 31 6.36 -18.84 -6.11
CA TYR A 31 7.22 -19.87 -5.55
C TYR A 31 6.69 -20.39 -4.21
N MET A 32 6.35 -19.50 -3.28
CA MET A 32 5.86 -19.89 -1.96
C MET A 32 4.51 -20.60 -2.01
N VAL A 33 3.59 -20.11 -2.84
CA VAL A 33 2.27 -20.72 -3.00
C VAL A 33 2.37 -22.13 -3.56
N ASN A 34 3.20 -22.33 -4.58
CA ASN A 34 3.43 -23.64 -5.19
C ASN A 34 4.16 -24.59 -4.23
N ALA A 35 5.18 -24.11 -3.52
CA ALA A 35 5.93 -24.91 -2.56
C ALA A 35 5.07 -25.42 -1.40
N HIS A 36 4.09 -24.62 -0.96
CA HIS A 36 3.16 -25.01 0.11
C HIS A 36 1.89 -25.68 -0.40
N CYS A 37 1.72 -25.85 -1.71
CA CYS A 37 0.50 -26.40 -2.33
C CYS A 37 -0.77 -25.71 -1.78
N ALA A 38 -0.77 -24.40 -1.74
CA ALA A 38 -1.87 -23.63 -1.18
C ALA A 38 -3.10 -23.68 -2.09
N ASP A 39 -4.29 -23.87 -1.50
CA ASP A 39 -5.56 -23.94 -2.24
C ASP A 39 -6.16 -22.57 -2.52
N ALA A 40 -5.77 -21.54 -1.80
CA ALA A 40 -6.24 -20.17 -1.96
C ALA A 40 -5.30 -19.17 -1.29
N ILE A 41 -5.38 -17.89 -1.67
CA ILE A 41 -4.50 -16.83 -1.16
C ILE A 41 -5.28 -15.62 -0.68
N VAL A 42 -4.90 -15.09 0.47
CA VAL A 42 -5.26 -13.73 0.89
C VAL A 42 -4.04 -12.84 0.72
N CYS A 43 -4.10 -11.89 -0.19
CA CYS A 43 -3.04 -10.93 -0.43
C CYS A 43 -3.22 -9.69 0.45
N ILE A 44 -2.33 -9.51 1.43
CA ILE A 44 -2.30 -8.32 2.28
C ILE A 44 -1.20 -7.42 1.76
N SER A 45 -1.56 -6.38 1.04
CA SER A 45 -0.61 -5.47 0.40
C SER A 45 -0.92 -4.02 0.74
N ASN A 46 0.12 -3.20 0.79
CA ASN A 46 -0.06 -1.78 1.14
C ASN A 46 1.03 -0.87 0.53
N CYS A 47 1.67 -1.30 -0.55
CA CYS A 47 2.77 -0.56 -1.17
C CYS A 47 2.68 -0.61 -2.70
N ASP A 48 3.29 0.37 -3.34
CA ASP A 48 3.26 0.63 -4.78
C ASP A 48 3.91 -0.44 -5.66
N LYS A 49 4.81 -1.24 -5.10
CA LYS A 49 5.45 -2.38 -5.79
C LYS A 49 4.84 -3.72 -5.37
N ILE A 50 4.40 -3.82 -4.10
CA ILE A 50 3.89 -5.07 -3.54
C ILE A 50 2.53 -5.40 -4.13
N THR A 51 1.59 -4.45 -4.17
CA THR A 51 0.25 -4.70 -4.70
C THR A 51 0.28 -5.16 -6.17
N PRO A 52 0.95 -4.44 -7.11
CA PRO A 52 1.03 -4.94 -8.48
C PRO A 52 1.84 -6.22 -8.61
N GLY A 53 2.89 -6.45 -7.84
CA GLY A 53 3.62 -7.72 -7.83
C GLY A 53 2.74 -8.90 -7.41
N MET A 54 1.94 -8.73 -6.36
CA MET A 54 0.97 -9.74 -5.95
C MET A 54 -0.16 -9.94 -6.97
N LEU A 55 -0.60 -8.87 -7.67
CA LEU A 55 -1.55 -8.99 -8.78
C LEU A 55 -0.97 -9.81 -9.93
N MET A 56 0.29 -9.59 -10.29
CA MET A 56 0.99 -10.38 -11.30
C MET A 56 1.04 -11.86 -10.89
N ALA A 57 1.38 -12.15 -9.64
CA ALA A 57 1.37 -13.51 -9.11
C ALA A 57 -0.04 -14.13 -9.19
N ALA A 58 -1.06 -13.41 -8.76
CA ALA A 58 -2.45 -13.87 -8.80
C ALA A 58 -2.92 -14.24 -10.22
N LEU A 59 -2.43 -13.54 -11.24
CA LEU A 59 -2.71 -13.86 -12.64
C LEU A 59 -1.94 -15.08 -13.17
N ARG A 60 -0.79 -15.42 -12.56
CA ARG A 60 0.01 -16.60 -12.92
C ARG A 60 -0.48 -17.87 -12.22
N ILE A 61 -1.02 -17.71 -11.00
CA ILE A 61 -1.46 -18.82 -10.15
C ILE A 61 -2.97 -19.01 -10.33
N ASN A 62 -3.38 -20.17 -10.79
CA ASN A 62 -4.81 -20.47 -11.03
C ASN A 62 -5.50 -21.03 -9.79
N ILE A 63 -5.55 -20.25 -8.72
CA ILE A 63 -6.30 -20.56 -7.47
C ILE A 63 -7.07 -19.32 -7.00
N PRO A 64 -8.09 -19.48 -6.13
CA PRO A 64 -8.83 -18.34 -5.59
C PRO A 64 -7.94 -17.35 -4.84
N VAL A 65 -8.14 -16.05 -5.11
CA VAL A 65 -7.38 -14.96 -4.50
C VAL A 65 -8.32 -13.86 -4.02
N VAL A 66 -8.06 -13.32 -2.84
CA VAL A 66 -8.72 -12.11 -2.32
C VAL A 66 -7.66 -11.13 -1.86
N PHE A 67 -7.80 -9.87 -2.28
CA PHE A 67 -6.96 -8.78 -1.81
C PHE A 67 -7.63 -8.07 -0.63
N VAL A 68 -6.85 -7.73 0.37
CA VAL A 68 -7.24 -6.85 1.45
C VAL A 68 -6.06 -5.98 1.84
N SER A 69 -6.14 -4.66 1.62
CA SER A 69 -5.03 -3.78 1.93
C SER A 69 -4.92 -3.47 3.42
N GLY A 70 -3.74 -3.07 3.86
CA GLY A 70 -3.55 -2.54 5.22
C GLY A 70 -4.26 -1.19 5.45
N GLY A 71 -4.65 -0.51 4.39
CA GLY A 71 -5.32 0.79 4.40
C GLY A 71 -4.36 1.98 4.38
N PRO A 72 -4.84 3.16 3.95
CA PRO A 72 -4.06 4.39 3.99
C PRO A 72 -3.91 4.91 5.42
N MET A 73 -2.83 5.66 5.67
CA MET A 73 -2.66 6.40 6.91
C MET A 73 -3.55 7.65 6.93
N GLU A 74 -3.73 8.23 8.10
CA GLU A 74 -4.36 9.53 8.24
C GLU A 74 -3.49 10.63 7.63
N ALA A 75 -4.14 11.69 7.13
CA ALA A 75 -3.42 12.88 6.68
C ALA A 75 -2.73 13.57 7.84
N GLY A 76 -1.49 14.00 7.62
CA GLY A 76 -0.76 14.81 8.57
C GLY A 76 -1.44 16.15 8.83
N LYS A 77 -1.20 16.72 10.00
CA LYS A 77 -1.69 18.04 10.38
C LYS A 77 -0.61 18.80 11.11
N VAL A 78 -0.38 20.03 10.71
CA VAL A 78 0.54 20.95 11.39
C VAL A 78 -0.14 22.28 11.63
N ASN A 79 0.18 22.94 12.73
CA ASN A 79 -0.26 24.32 12.95
C ASN A 79 0.78 25.26 12.31
N TRP A 80 0.44 25.81 11.18
CA TRP A 80 1.30 26.71 10.41
C TRP A 80 0.68 28.10 10.37
N ASN A 81 1.34 29.10 10.94
CA ASN A 81 0.86 30.47 11.02
C ASN A 81 -0.56 30.59 11.63
N ASN A 82 -0.82 29.88 12.72
CA ASN A 82 -2.11 29.80 13.40
C ASN A 82 -3.26 29.16 12.59
N GLU A 83 -2.94 28.46 11.50
CA GLU A 83 -3.89 27.68 10.72
C GLU A 83 -3.51 26.20 10.72
N ILE A 84 -4.51 25.33 10.83
CA ILE A 84 -4.28 23.88 10.72
C ILE A 84 -4.16 23.53 9.25
N LYS A 85 -2.94 23.20 8.82
CA LYS A 85 -2.65 22.72 7.47
C LYS A 85 -2.62 21.21 7.44
N LYS A 86 -3.28 20.63 6.44
CA LYS A 86 -3.13 19.19 6.16
C LYS A 86 -1.86 19.00 5.35
N LEU A 87 -1.14 17.93 5.68
CA LEU A 87 0.12 17.58 5.05
C LEU A 87 0.09 16.13 4.57
N ASP A 88 0.90 15.88 3.55
CA ASP A 88 1.25 14.55 3.11
C ASP A 88 2.78 14.42 2.93
N LEU A 89 3.23 13.27 2.42
CA LEU A 89 4.63 13.00 2.20
C LEU A 89 5.26 14.01 1.21
N VAL A 90 4.53 14.40 0.16
CA VAL A 90 5.05 15.31 -0.86
C VAL A 90 5.28 16.70 -0.26
N ASP A 91 4.37 17.18 0.59
CA ASP A 91 4.54 18.45 1.30
C ASP A 91 5.83 18.44 2.14
N ALA A 92 6.12 17.35 2.82
CA ALA A 92 7.35 17.21 3.61
C ALA A 92 8.61 17.21 2.73
N ILE A 93 8.57 16.53 1.60
CA ILE A 93 9.69 16.50 0.64
C ILE A 93 9.95 17.91 0.07
N VAL A 94 8.89 18.61 -0.34
CA VAL A 94 9.00 19.97 -0.90
C VAL A 94 9.59 20.93 0.13
N VAL A 95 9.13 20.86 1.37
CA VAL A 95 9.64 21.71 2.46
C VAL A 95 11.09 21.36 2.81
N GLY A 96 11.43 20.09 2.87
CA GLY A 96 12.79 19.62 3.15
C GLY A 96 13.81 20.03 2.07
N ALA A 97 13.34 20.23 0.83
CA ALA A 97 14.18 20.72 -0.28
C ALA A 97 14.29 22.25 -0.34
N ASP A 98 13.46 22.99 0.38
CA ASP A 98 13.49 24.47 0.36
C ASP A 98 14.48 25.04 1.39
N SER A 99 15.63 25.50 0.92
CA SER A 99 16.68 26.13 1.74
C SER A 99 16.25 27.40 2.50
N LYS A 100 15.08 27.95 2.21
CA LYS A 100 14.51 29.11 2.91
C LYS A 100 13.74 28.73 4.16
N VAL A 101 13.39 27.47 4.32
CA VAL A 101 12.69 26.95 5.50
C VAL A 101 13.72 26.66 6.59
N SER A 102 13.45 27.09 7.82
CA SER A 102 14.34 26.81 8.95
C SER A 102 14.29 25.31 9.31
N ASP A 103 15.41 24.77 9.79
CA ASP A 103 15.52 23.37 10.21
C ASP A 103 14.42 22.97 11.20
N LYS A 104 14.07 23.87 12.13
CA LYS A 104 13.00 23.63 13.10
C LYS A 104 11.64 23.44 12.43
N ASN A 105 11.33 24.24 11.43
CA ASN A 105 10.06 24.15 10.71
C ASN A 105 10.03 22.90 9.81
N SER A 106 11.15 22.56 9.19
CA SER A 106 11.31 21.33 8.41
C SER A 106 11.08 20.10 9.29
N GLU A 107 11.73 20.04 10.47
CA GLU A 107 11.55 18.95 11.43
C GLU A 107 10.09 18.80 11.91
N GLU A 108 9.39 19.91 12.17
CA GLU A 108 7.98 19.87 12.58
C GLU A 108 7.09 19.30 11.48
N ILE A 109 7.33 19.67 10.23
CA ILE A 109 6.58 19.16 9.08
C ILE A 109 6.88 17.68 8.84
N GLU A 110 8.15 17.26 8.87
CA GLU A 110 8.55 15.87 8.72
C GLU A 110 7.87 14.96 9.75
N ARG A 111 7.84 15.38 11.01
CA ARG A 111 7.19 14.63 12.10
C ARG A 111 5.67 14.57 11.97
N SER A 112 5.08 15.56 11.30
CA SER A 112 3.62 15.71 11.19
C SER A 112 3.04 15.10 9.93
N ALA A 113 3.83 14.94 8.86
CA ALA A 113 3.35 14.53 7.53
C ALA A 113 2.87 13.08 7.48
N CYS A 114 3.50 12.17 8.25
CA CYS A 114 3.18 10.75 8.29
C CYS A 114 2.85 10.30 9.72
N PRO A 115 1.67 10.68 10.28
CA PRO A 115 1.41 10.58 11.71
C PRO A 115 1.06 9.18 12.19
N THR A 116 0.64 8.27 11.30
CA THR A 116 0.13 6.95 11.68
C THR A 116 0.68 5.85 10.77
N CYS A 117 0.35 4.58 11.07
CA CYS A 117 0.63 3.46 10.19
C CYS A 117 -0.34 3.42 9.01
N GLY A 118 0.10 2.84 7.90
CA GLY A 118 -0.68 2.68 6.67
C GLY A 118 0.14 2.98 5.42
N SER A 119 -0.48 2.91 4.26
CA SER A 119 0.09 3.46 3.03
C SER A 119 0.07 5.00 3.08
N CYS A 120 0.72 5.66 2.13
CA CYS A 120 0.71 7.12 2.05
C CYS A 120 -0.72 7.66 2.16
N SER A 121 -0.89 8.78 2.89
CA SER A 121 -2.21 9.42 3.09
C SER A 121 -2.79 10.00 1.80
N GLY A 122 -1.93 10.43 0.88
CA GLY A 122 -2.34 10.87 -0.46
C GLY A 122 -2.71 9.69 -1.36
N MET A 123 -3.48 9.98 -2.41
CA MET A 123 -3.84 8.98 -3.42
C MET A 123 -2.71 8.80 -4.44
N PHE A 124 -1.53 8.44 -3.94
CA PHE A 124 -0.39 8.07 -4.75
C PHE A 124 -0.53 6.61 -5.23
N THR A 125 0.54 6.03 -5.75
CA THR A 125 0.49 4.70 -6.38
C THR A 125 -0.04 3.62 -5.43
N ALA A 126 0.39 3.59 -4.16
CA ALA A 126 -0.04 2.57 -3.21
C ALA A 126 -1.55 2.58 -2.99
N ASN A 127 -2.13 3.75 -2.70
CA ASN A 127 -3.57 3.88 -2.47
C ASN A 127 -4.36 3.69 -3.77
N SER A 128 -3.85 4.17 -4.91
CA SER A 128 -4.44 3.93 -6.23
C SER A 128 -4.52 2.44 -6.55
N MET A 129 -3.47 1.67 -6.24
CA MET A 129 -3.49 0.21 -6.42
C MET A 129 -4.49 -0.48 -5.49
N ASN A 130 -4.65 -0.01 -4.26
CA ASN A 130 -5.66 -0.53 -3.33
C ASN A 130 -7.09 -0.27 -3.84
N CYS A 131 -7.34 0.90 -4.44
CA CYS A 131 -8.61 1.20 -5.10
C CYS A 131 -8.79 0.38 -6.39
N LEU A 132 -7.71 0.15 -7.15
CA LEU A 132 -7.74 -0.67 -8.35
C LEU A 132 -8.16 -2.12 -8.04
N THR A 133 -7.64 -2.74 -6.99
CA THR A 133 -8.06 -4.09 -6.59
C THR A 133 -9.55 -4.16 -6.27
N GLU A 134 -10.11 -3.09 -5.71
CA GLU A 134 -11.54 -2.97 -5.47
C GLU A 134 -12.33 -2.82 -6.78
N ALA A 135 -11.87 -1.96 -7.69
CA ALA A 135 -12.51 -1.75 -9.00
C ALA A 135 -12.48 -3.00 -9.88
N LEU A 136 -11.44 -3.83 -9.76
CA LEU A 136 -11.31 -5.12 -10.44
C LEU A 136 -12.16 -6.23 -9.81
N GLY A 137 -12.81 -5.98 -8.68
CA GLY A 137 -13.58 -7.00 -7.95
C GLY A 137 -12.72 -8.02 -7.21
N LEU A 138 -11.44 -7.74 -6.98
CA LEU A 138 -10.50 -8.61 -6.27
C LEU A 138 -10.44 -8.32 -4.77
N SER A 139 -11.05 -7.24 -4.32
CA SER A 139 -11.15 -6.87 -2.90
C SER A 139 -12.55 -6.42 -2.52
N LEU A 140 -12.81 -6.38 -1.22
CA LEU A 140 -14.09 -5.94 -0.67
C LEU A 140 -14.26 -4.41 -0.81
N PRO A 141 -15.52 -3.92 -0.92
CA PRO A 141 -15.80 -2.48 -0.92
C PRO A 141 -15.24 -1.76 0.30
N GLY A 142 -14.66 -0.59 0.09
CA GLY A 142 -13.98 0.19 1.12
C GLY A 142 -12.52 -0.19 1.35
N ASN A 143 -11.98 -1.14 0.57
CA ASN A 143 -10.59 -1.57 0.69
C ASN A 143 -9.59 -0.42 0.52
N GLY A 144 -9.78 0.42 -0.49
CA GLY A 144 -8.88 1.54 -0.77
C GLY A 144 -9.11 2.78 0.10
N SER A 145 -10.31 2.94 0.68
CA SER A 145 -10.72 4.18 1.36
C SER A 145 -10.76 4.09 2.90
N THR A 146 -10.86 2.90 3.47
CA THR A 146 -10.87 2.73 4.94
C THR A 146 -9.46 2.91 5.49
N LEU A 147 -9.27 3.83 6.44
CA LEU A 147 -7.98 4.07 7.08
C LEU A 147 -7.44 2.81 7.78
N ALA A 148 -6.11 2.70 7.84
CA ALA A 148 -5.44 1.61 8.54
C ALA A 148 -5.78 1.55 10.03
N THR A 149 -5.96 2.71 10.66
CA THR A 149 -6.28 2.88 12.07
C THR A 149 -7.78 2.75 12.39
N HIS A 150 -8.65 2.73 11.37
CA HIS A 150 -10.09 2.69 11.59
C HIS A 150 -10.60 1.30 11.98
N ALA A 151 -11.53 1.23 12.94
CA ALA A 151 -12.08 -0.04 13.43
C ALA A 151 -12.71 -0.93 12.32
N ALA A 152 -13.27 -0.31 11.28
CA ALA A 152 -13.82 -1.04 10.12
C ALA A 152 -12.76 -1.82 9.34
N ARG A 153 -11.47 -1.45 9.43
CA ARG A 153 -10.37 -2.20 8.77
C ARG A 153 -10.28 -3.64 9.29
N LYS A 154 -10.43 -3.83 10.61
CA LYS A 154 -10.45 -5.18 11.20
C LYS A 154 -11.60 -6.03 10.65
N LYS A 155 -12.76 -5.41 10.41
CA LYS A 155 -13.91 -6.09 9.84
C LYS A 155 -13.64 -6.54 8.39
N LEU A 156 -12.98 -5.68 7.57
CA LEU A 156 -12.59 -6.05 6.22
C LEU A 156 -11.64 -7.26 6.19
N PHE A 157 -10.67 -7.35 7.10
CA PHE A 157 -9.80 -8.52 7.21
C PHE A 157 -10.59 -9.79 7.55
N GLN A 158 -11.53 -9.70 8.47
CA GLN A 158 -12.36 -10.85 8.86
C GLN A 158 -13.28 -11.29 7.71
N GLU A 159 -13.86 -10.35 6.99
CA GLU A 159 -14.72 -10.63 5.84
C GLU A 159 -13.92 -11.23 4.67
N ALA A 160 -12.72 -10.71 4.39
CA ALA A 160 -11.82 -11.27 3.39
C ALA A 160 -11.43 -12.72 3.72
N GLY A 161 -11.15 -13.01 5.00
CA GLY A 161 -10.84 -14.35 5.46
C GLY A 161 -12.02 -15.34 5.33
N ARG A 162 -13.26 -14.89 5.50
CA ARG A 162 -14.45 -15.71 5.25
C ARG A 162 -14.68 -15.91 3.75
N LEU A 163 -14.57 -14.83 2.99
CA LEU A 163 -14.78 -14.86 1.54
C LEU A 163 -13.82 -15.81 0.84
N ILE A 164 -12.55 -15.84 1.22
CA ILE A 164 -11.57 -16.73 0.56
C ILE A 164 -11.92 -18.21 0.79
N VAL A 165 -12.41 -18.57 1.97
CA VAL A 165 -12.87 -19.95 2.27
C VAL A 165 -14.06 -20.32 1.40
N ASP A 166 -15.04 -19.43 1.26
CA ASP A 166 -16.20 -19.66 0.41
C ASP A 166 -15.83 -19.77 -1.07
N LEU A 167 -14.87 -18.94 -1.52
CA LEU A 167 -14.36 -18.99 -2.89
C LEU A 167 -13.62 -20.29 -3.16
N ALA A 168 -12.77 -20.74 -2.23
CA ALA A 168 -12.05 -22.00 -2.33
C ALA A 168 -13.02 -23.19 -2.42
N LYS A 169 -14.04 -23.24 -1.56
CA LYS A 169 -15.08 -24.27 -1.63
C LYS A 169 -15.76 -24.28 -3.00
N ARG A 170 -16.24 -23.13 -3.47
CA ARG A 170 -16.90 -23.02 -4.78
C ARG A 170 -15.99 -23.41 -5.94
N TYR A 171 -14.68 -23.18 -5.81
CA TYR A 171 -13.72 -23.49 -6.85
C TYR A 171 -13.44 -24.99 -6.95
N TYR A 172 -13.30 -25.68 -5.81
CA TYR A 172 -12.94 -27.10 -5.76
C TYR A 172 -14.14 -28.05 -5.65
N GLU A 173 -15.30 -27.57 -5.17
CA GLU A 173 -16.53 -28.38 -5.04
C GLU A 173 -17.45 -28.27 -6.27
N LYS A 174 -16.96 -27.72 -7.38
CA LYS A 174 -17.70 -27.74 -8.63
C LYS A 174 -17.67 -29.14 -9.22
N ASP A 175 -18.79 -29.84 -9.12
CA ASP A 175 -19.11 -31.00 -9.95
C ASP A 175 -19.35 -30.58 -11.41
#